data_86ee842d8a17f456a9c317334f336091
#
_entry.id   86ee842d8a17f456a9c317334f336091
#
_cell.length_a   1.000
_cell.length_b   1.000
_cell.length_c   1.000
_cell.angle_alpha   90.00
_cell.angle_beta   90.00
_cell.angle_gamma   90.00
#
_symmetry.space_group_name_H-M   'P 1'
#
loop_
_entity.id
_entity.type
_entity.pdbx_description
1 polymer ?
#
loop_
_entity_poly.entity_id
_entity_poly.type
_entity_poly.pdbx_seq_one_letter_code
_entity_poly.pdbx_strand_id
1 'polypeptide(L)'
;MALESTTYINGLVTTNPTGTDPRSQGDDHLRLIKSTVKATLPNLTGAVTSTHTELNLLDGVTATTTELNYNDVPTLGTVESSKTVTADAVGTTKKLKTQEQTEIVNAIGTVSTATAIDFTLGNIVTAVIASGGSFTLTNPPTSGIYGKLTVILTNGGTGSSIFPSSVKWAGGTEPTWTTSGIDMFTLETIDAGSNWYGHELGLDFS
;
A
#
# COMPACT_ATOMS: atom_id res chain seq x y z
N MET A 1 -34.83 50.51 13.48
CA MET A 1 -33.56 49.77 13.60
C MET A 1 -32.83 49.88 12.29
N ALA A 2 -31.52 49.81 12.26
CA ALA A 2 -30.82 49.87 10.98
C ALA A 2 -30.97 48.53 10.26
N LEU A 3 -31.09 48.56 8.93
CA LEU A 3 -31.03 47.38 8.07
C LEU A 3 -29.75 46.64 8.36
N GLU A 4 -29.83 45.30 8.53
CA GLU A 4 -28.60 44.52 8.65
C GLU A 4 -27.73 44.58 7.38
N SER A 5 -26.43 44.44 7.54
CA SER A 5 -25.49 44.51 6.39
C SER A 5 -24.55 43.33 6.51
N THR A 6 -24.57 42.47 5.50
CA THR A 6 -23.66 41.35 5.37
C THR A 6 -23.45 41.00 3.90
N THR A 7 -22.30 40.40 3.60
CA THR A 7 -21.95 39.93 2.24
C THR A 7 -22.36 38.47 2.02
N TYR A 8 -22.30 37.64 3.07
CA TYR A 8 -22.50 36.19 2.96
C TYR A 8 -23.62 35.70 3.86
N ILE A 9 -24.18 34.51 3.54
CA ILE A 9 -25.31 33.88 4.24
C ILE A 9 -25.08 33.75 5.75
N ASN A 10 -23.85 33.42 6.17
CA ASN A 10 -23.53 33.19 7.59
C ASN A 10 -23.61 34.47 8.43
N GLY A 11 -23.65 35.63 7.82
CA GLY A 11 -23.81 36.90 8.53
C GLY A 11 -25.26 37.38 8.62
N LEU A 12 -26.25 36.65 8.05
CA LEU A 12 -27.65 36.95 8.19
C LEU A 12 -28.13 36.70 9.63
N VAL A 13 -28.84 37.61 10.19
CA VAL A 13 -29.42 37.55 11.55
C VAL A 13 -30.79 36.97 11.48
N THR A 14 -31.01 35.78 12.04
CA THR A 14 -32.27 34.99 11.93
C THR A 14 -33.48 35.67 12.61
N THR A 15 -33.25 36.65 13.47
CA THR A 15 -34.32 37.42 14.15
C THR A 15 -34.72 38.68 13.37
N ASN A 16 -34.06 38.99 12.25
CA ASN A 16 -34.45 40.11 11.39
C ASN A 16 -35.29 39.65 10.20
N PRO A 17 -36.24 40.46 9.68
CA PRO A 17 -36.70 41.71 10.29
C PRO A 17 -37.45 41.49 11.59
N THR A 18 -37.35 42.41 12.53
CA THR A 18 -38.12 42.37 13.77
C THR A 18 -39.57 42.87 13.52
N GLY A 19 -40.51 42.53 14.43
CA GLY A 19 -41.90 42.97 14.30
C GLY A 19 -42.08 44.51 14.39
N THR A 20 -41.04 45.23 14.80
CA THR A 20 -41.01 46.70 14.92
C THR A 20 -40.30 47.36 13.73
N ASP A 21 -39.75 46.64 12.77
CA ASP A 21 -39.08 47.20 11.63
C ASP A 21 -40.12 47.85 10.68
N PRO A 22 -39.78 49.02 10.10
CA PRO A 22 -40.66 49.65 9.16
C PRO A 22 -40.98 48.81 7.93
N ARG A 23 -42.24 48.70 7.54
CA ARG A 23 -42.61 48.00 6.29
C ARG A 23 -41.91 48.51 5.04
N SER A 24 -41.46 49.76 5.04
CA SER A 24 -40.69 50.39 3.96
C SER A 24 -39.31 49.76 3.77
N GLN A 25 -38.78 48.98 4.73
CA GLN A 25 -37.51 48.27 4.64
C GLN A 25 -37.71 46.79 4.20
N GLY A 26 -38.93 46.32 3.98
CA GLY A 26 -39.19 44.93 3.62
C GLY A 26 -38.56 44.50 2.31
N ASP A 27 -38.51 45.40 1.30
CA ASP A 27 -37.88 45.13 0.02
C ASP A 27 -36.33 45.20 0.10
N ASP A 28 -35.78 45.96 1.06
CA ASP A 28 -34.34 46.01 1.32
C ASP A 28 -33.85 44.72 1.96
N HIS A 29 -34.60 44.12 2.91
CA HIS A 29 -34.31 42.81 3.47
C HIS A 29 -34.34 41.73 2.37
N LEU A 30 -35.32 41.75 1.47
CA LEU A 30 -35.40 40.83 0.35
C LEU A 30 -34.21 40.96 -0.60
N ARG A 31 -33.79 42.23 -0.90
CA ARG A 31 -32.61 42.49 -1.73
C ARG A 31 -31.31 42.00 -1.06
N LEU A 32 -31.22 42.21 0.25
CA LEU A 32 -30.06 41.71 1.04
C LEU A 32 -29.98 40.19 0.97
N ILE A 33 -31.07 39.45 1.23
CA ILE A 33 -31.08 37.98 1.14
C ILE A 33 -30.67 37.52 -0.27
N LYS A 34 -31.22 38.10 -1.33
CA LYS A 34 -30.87 37.75 -2.69
C LYS A 34 -29.38 37.99 -2.99
N SER A 35 -28.84 39.15 -2.53
CA SER A 35 -27.41 39.48 -2.75
C SER A 35 -26.49 38.58 -2.00
N THR A 36 -26.81 38.21 -0.74
CA THR A 36 -26.00 37.31 0.09
C THR A 36 -26.00 35.88 -0.44
N VAL A 37 -27.14 35.36 -0.89
CA VAL A 37 -27.24 34.04 -1.53
C VAL A 37 -26.38 34.02 -2.79
N LYS A 38 -26.51 35.03 -3.65
CA LYS A 38 -25.74 35.14 -4.89
C LYS A 38 -24.23 35.32 -4.65
N ALA A 39 -23.84 36.06 -3.62
CA ALA A 39 -22.44 36.24 -3.23
C ALA A 39 -21.83 35.00 -2.60
N THR A 40 -22.64 34.23 -1.82
CA THR A 40 -22.17 32.99 -1.18
C THR A 40 -21.98 31.85 -2.19
N LEU A 41 -22.85 31.77 -3.19
CA LEU A 41 -22.87 30.70 -4.20
C LEU A 41 -22.78 31.26 -5.63
N PRO A 42 -21.71 32.01 -5.98
CA PRO A 42 -21.65 32.81 -7.22
C PRO A 42 -21.65 31.96 -8.49
N ASN A 43 -21.17 30.74 -8.42
CA ASN A 43 -21.01 29.83 -9.57
C ASN A 43 -22.10 28.74 -9.63
N LEU A 44 -23.11 28.81 -8.75
CA LEU A 44 -24.19 27.83 -8.74
C LEU A 44 -25.24 28.23 -9.81
N THR A 45 -25.10 27.63 -11.00
CA THR A 45 -25.99 27.93 -12.17
C THR A 45 -27.07 26.86 -12.39
N GLY A 46 -27.09 25.79 -11.60
CA GLY A 46 -28.06 24.71 -11.67
C GLY A 46 -28.42 24.16 -10.29
N ALA A 47 -29.28 23.16 -10.24
CA ALA A 47 -29.66 22.49 -9.00
C ALA A 47 -28.49 21.69 -8.44
N VAL A 48 -28.25 21.80 -7.13
CA VAL A 48 -27.40 20.84 -6.38
C VAL A 48 -28.26 19.65 -6.04
N THR A 49 -28.00 18.50 -6.65
CA THR A 49 -28.73 17.24 -6.45
C THR A 49 -28.15 16.40 -5.33
N SER A 50 -26.92 16.71 -4.88
CA SER A 50 -26.29 16.05 -3.75
C SER A 50 -27.00 16.33 -2.44
N THR A 51 -27.18 15.30 -1.62
CA THR A 51 -27.71 15.44 -0.26
C THR A 51 -26.67 16.15 0.64
N HIS A 52 -27.12 16.70 1.77
CA HIS A 52 -26.21 17.30 2.76
C HIS A 52 -25.17 16.30 3.29
N THR A 53 -25.54 15.01 3.41
CA THR A 53 -24.62 13.95 3.83
C THR A 53 -23.49 13.75 2.81
N GLU A 54 -23.82 13.73 1.52
CA GLU A 54 -22.83 13.59 0.45
C GLU A 54 -21.90 14.82 0.35
N LEU A 55 -22.44 16.03 0.54
CA LEU A 55 -21.62 17.24 0.60
C LEU A 55 -20.69 17.25 1.81
N ASN A 56 -21.16 16.77 2.96
CA ASN A 56 -20.36 16.71 4.18
C ASN A 56 -19.25 15.65 4.13
N LEU A 57 -19.29 14.66 3.21
CA LEU A 57 -18.17 13.74 2.97
C LEU A 57 -16.92 14.46 2.44
N LEU A 58 -17.06 15.64 1.86
CA LEU A 58 -15.95 16.47 1.40
C LEU A 58 -15.40 17.40 2.49
N ASP A 59 -16.03 17.45 3.66
CA ASP A 59 -15.54 18.24 4.78
C ASP A 59 -14.20 17.66 5.28
N GLY A 60 -13.19 18.53 5.40
CA GLY A 60 -11.83 18.14 5.77
C GLY A 60 -10.97 17.57 4.63
N VAL A 61 -11.49 17.41 3.42
CA VAL A 61 -10.67 17.04 2.25
C VAL A 61 -9.76 18.20 1.88
N THR A 62 -8.45 18.01 2.02
CA THR A 62 -7.41 18.99 1.66
C THR A 62 -6.81 18.74 0.27
N ALA A 63 -7.15 17.60 -0.36
CA ALA A 63 -6.66 17.23 -1.67
C ALA A 63 -7.20 18.20 -2.75
N THR A 64 -6.31 18.63 -3.65
CA THR A 64 -6.68 19.42 -4.81
C THR A 64 -7.48 18.59 -5.82
N THR A 65 -8.20 19.24 -6.72
CA THR A 65 -8.89 18.56 -7.85
C THR A 65 -7.96 17.70 -8.68
N THR A 66 -6.70 18.12 -8.88
CA THR A 66 -5.69 17.34 -9.61
C THR A 66 -5.35 16.06 -8.85
N GLU A 67 -5.15 16.15 -7.53
CA GLU A 67 -4.85 14.97 -6.69
C GLU A 67 -6.04 14.01 -6.59
N LEU A 68 -7.27 14.52 -6.51
CA LEU A 68 -8.47 13.68 -6.58
C LEU A 68 -8.60 12.96 -7.93
N ASN A 69 -8.26 13.65 -9.05
CA ASN A 69 -8.30 13.06 -10.38
C ASN A 69 -7.22 11.98 -10.61
N TYR A 70 -6.17 11.90 -9.78
CA TYR A 70 -5.26 10.75 -9.81
C TYR A 70 -5.96 9.45 -9.40
N ASN A 71 -7.05 9.50 -8.63
CA ASN A 71 -7.84 8.35 -8.23
C ASN A 71 -8.93 7.97 -9.24
N ASP A 72 -9.16 8.78 -10.28
CA ASP A 72 -10.12 8.49 -11.35
C ASP A 72 -9.53 7.47 -12.32
N VAL A 73 -9.65 6.19 -11.96
CA VAL A 73 -9.18 5.04 -12.74
C VAL A 73 -10.38 4.28 -13.32
N PRO A 74 -10.45 4.10 -14.65
CA PRO A 74 -11.58 3.42 -15.30
C PRO A 74 -11.72 1.95 -14.90
N THR A 75 -10.59 1.29 -14.56
CA THR A 75 -10.57 -0.13 -14.19
C THR A 75 -9.63 -0.35 -13.03
N LEU A 76 -10.16 -0.84 -11.89
CA LEU A 76 -9.34 -1.21 -10.74
C LEU A 76 -8.34 -2.31 -11.09
N GLY A 77 -7.17 -2.26 -10.48
CA GLY A 77 -6.08 -3.21 -10.73
C GLY A 77 -5.28 -2.94 -12.01
N THR A 78 -5.62 -1.92 -12.79
CA THR A 78 -4.86 -1.49 -13.97
C THR A 78 -4.01 -0.28 -13.63
N VAL A 79 -2.73 -0.32 -14.03
CA VAL A 79 -1.81 0.80 -13.85
C VAL A 79 -1.91 1.71 -15.08
N GLU A 80 -2.25 2.98 -14.85
CA GLU A 80 -2.35 4.01 -15.89
C GLU A 80 -1.37 5.14 -15.61
N SER A 81 -0.96 5.84 -16.69
CA SER A 81 -0.07 6.99 -16.58
C SER A 81 -0.74 8.11 -15.79
N SER A 82 0.01 8.72 -14.86
CA SER A 82 -0.47 9.82 -14.00
C SER A 82 -1.70 9.48 -13.14
N LYS A 83 -1.89 8.20 -12.83
CA LYS A 83 -2.96 7.72 -11.95
C LYS A 83 -2.38 6.98 -10.74
N THR A 84 -3.18 6.90 -9.69
CA THR A 84 -2.87 6.08 -8.51
C THR A 84 -2.84 4.60 -8.92
N VAL A 85 -1.87 3.85 -8.40
CA VAL A 85 -1.86 2.40 -8.55
C VAL A 85 -2.93 1.82 -7.65
N THR A 86 -3.94 1.21 -8.26
CA THR A 86 -5.04 0.55 -7.55
C THR A 86 -4.92 -0.96 -7.67
N ALA A 87 -5.40 -1.67 -6.67
CA ALA A 87 -5.61 -3.11 -6.71
C ALA A 87 -7.09 -3.42 -6.99
N ASP A 88 -7.38 -4.59 -7.54
CA ASP A 88 -8.74 -5.10 -7.65
C ASP A 88 -9.28 -5.61 -6.30
N ALA A 89 -10.49 -6.16 -6.27
CA ALA A 89 -11.16 -6.65 -5.06
C ALA A 89 -10.41 -7.78 -4.32
N VAL A 90 -9.46 -8.45 -4.98
CA VAL A 90 -8.61 -9.51 -4.39
C VAL A 90 -7.18 -9.03 -4.13
N GLY A 91 -6.93 -7.72 -4.26
CA GLY A 91 -5.64 -7.12 -3.99
C GLY A 91 -4.61 -7.27 -5.11
N THR A 92 -5.04 -7.58 -6.33
CA THR A 92 -4.15 -7.80 -7.47
C THR A 92 -4.03 -6.55 -8.35
N THR A 93 -2.80 -6.20 -8.75
CA THR A 93 -2.52 -5.28 -9.86
C THR A 93 -2.21 -6.11 -11.11
N LYS A 94 -2.91 -5.88 -12.21
CA LYS A 94 -2.74 -6.67 -13.44
C LYS A 94 -1.37 -6.51 -14.09
N LYS A 95 -0.80 -5.31 -14.01
CA LYS A 95 0.51 -5.01 -14.60
C LYS A 95 1.14 -3.82 -13.89
N LEU A 96 2.28 -4.05 -13.27
CA LEU A 96 3.13 -3.00 -12.72
C LEU A 96 4.48 -3.03 -13.43
N LYS A 97 4.82 -1.95 -14.13
CA LYS A 97 6.14 -1.76 -14.74
C LYS A 97 6.93 -0.80 -13.87
N THR A 98 7.97 -1.29 -13.22
CA THR A 98 8.88 -0.50 -12.40
C THR A 98 10.20 -0.31 -13.13
N GLN A 99 10.79 0.88 -13.04
CA GLN A 99 12.12 1.15 -13.59
C GLN A 99 13.20 0.54 -12.70
N GLU A 100 12.96 0.54 -11.39
CA GLU A 100 13.83 -0.04 -10.37
C GLU A 100 12.96 -0.77 -9.34
N GLN A 101 13.40 -1.92 -8.90
CA GLN A 101 12.79 -2.67 -7.82
C GLN A 101 13.85 -3.00 -6.79
N THR A 102 13.68 -2.51 -5.57
CA THR A 102 14.50 -2.89 -4.42
C THR A 102 13.77 -3.96 -3.62
N GLU A 103 14.52 -4.99 -3.19
CA GLU A 103 13.98 -6.09 -2.40
C GLU A 103 14.43 -5.95 -0.94
N ILE A 104 13.60 -6.44 -0.02
CA ILE A 104 13.90 -6.38 1.41
C ILE A 104 14.83 -7.53 1.77
N VAL A 105 15.94 -7.20 2.44
CA VAL A 105 16.89 -8.18 2.96
C VAL A 105 16.51 -8.58 4.39
N ASN A 106 16.22 -9.86 4.59
CA ASN A 106 16.10 -10.50 5.89
C ASN A 106 17.49 -10.96 6.35
N ALA A 107 18.15 -10.17 7.17
CA ALA A 107 19.47 -10.47 7.72
C ALA A 107 19.34 -11.30 9.01
N ILE A 108 19.45 -12.62 8.91
CA ILE A 108 19.29 -13.55 10.04
C ILE A 108 20.48 -13.49 11.00
N GLY A 109 21.67 -13.19 10.48
CA GLY A 109 22.91 -13.21 11.28
C GLY A 109 23.48 -14.62 11.42
N THR A 110 24.10 -14.92 12.59
CA THR A 110 24.75 -16.23 12.84
C THR A 110 23.72 -17.27 13.29
N VAL A 111 23.70 -18.39 12.56
CA VAL A 111 22.81 -19.53 12.78
C VAL A 111 23.61 -20.70 13.38
N SER A 112 23.40 -21.00 14.64
CA SER A 112 24.05 -22.09 15.40
C SER A 112 23.06 -23.16 15.89
N THR A 113 21.76 -22.95 15.69
CA THR A 113 20.67 -23.87 16.01
C THR A 113 19.62 -23.79 14.90
N ALA A 114 18.53 -24.55 15.01
CA ALA A 114 17.41 -24.45 14.09
C ALA A 114 16.82 -23.02 14.12
N THR A 115 16.86 -22.32 13.00
CA THR A 115 16.43 -20.93 12.86
C THR A 115 15.42 -20.81 11.70
N ALA A 116 14.36 -20.03 11.91
CA ALA A 116 13.34 -19.84 10.88
C ALA A 116 13.79 -18.82 9.83
N ILE A 117 13.65 -19.18 8.56
CA ILE A 117 13.56 -18.23 7.45
C ILE A 117 12.07 -17.91 7.30
N ASP A 118 11.69 -16.71 7.71
CA ASP A 118 10.32 -16.24 7.61
C ASP A 118 10.12 -15.46 6.30
N PHE A 119 9.26 -15.97 5.43
CA PHE A 119 9.01 -15.38 4.11
C PHE A 119 8.44 -13.95 4.18
N THR A 120 7.77 -13.60 5.29
CA THR A 120 7.17 -12.27 5.46
C THR A 120 8.18 -11.17 5.79
N LEU A 121 9.41 -11.54 6.18
CA LEU A 121 10.46 -10.57 6.58
C LEU A 121 11.35 -10.12 5.42
N GLY A 122 11.19 -10.71 4.24
CA GLY A 122 11.93 -10.35 3.04
C GLY A 122 12.26 -11.56 2.18
N ASN A 123 12.43 -11.32 0.90
CA ASN A 123 12.71 -12.36 -0.10
C ASN A 123 14.19 -12.53 -0.46
N ILE A 124 15.06 -11.66 0.07
CA ILE A 124 16.51 -11.86 0.09
C ILE A 124 16.92 -12.22 1.52
N VAL A 125 17.57 -13.35 1.69
CA VAL A 125 17.99 -13.84 3.00
C VAL A 125 19.50 -13.86 3.09
N THR A 126 20.07 -13.31 4.15
CA THR A 126 21.52 -13.43 4.44
C THR A 126 21.71 -14.12 5.78
N ALA A 127 22.60 -15.09 5.83
CA ALA A 127 22.94 -15.82 7.06
C ALA A 127 24.40 -16.32 7.06
N VAL A 128 24.92 -16.48 8.26
CA VAL A 128 26.24 -17.11 8.51
C VAL A 128 26.00 -18.40 9.27
N ILE A 129 26.40 -19.55 8.72
CA ILE A 129 26.23 -20.83 9.40
C ILE A 129 27.40 -21.07 10.35
N ALA A 130 27.07 -21.41 11.58
CA ALA A 130 27.97 -21.97 12.58
C ALA A 130 27.67 -23.45 12.79
N SER A 131 28.54 -24.15 13.49
CA SER A 131 28.35 -25.60 13.79
C SER A 131 27.01 -25.85 14.49
N GLY A 132 26.22 -26.78 13.94
CA GLY A 132 24.89 -27.12 14.42
C GLY A 132 23.74 -26.25 13.87
N GLY A 133 24.07 -25.26 13.04
CA GLY A 133 23.06 -24.39 12.39
C GLY A 133 22.23 -25.15 11.37
N SER A 134 20.94 -24.87 11.34
CA SER A 134 19.99 -25.39 10.35
C SER A 134 18.83 -24.41 10.17
N PHE A 135 18.03 -24.59 9.11
CA PHE A 135 16.87 -23.74 8.82
C PHE A 135 15.55 -24.48 8.89
N THR A 136 14.52 -23.73 9.26
CA THR A 136 13.12 -24.05 8.97
C THR A 136 12.55 -22.96 8.06
N LEU A 137 11.54 -23.29 7.24
CA LEU A 137 10.91 -22.33 6.32
C LEU A 137 9.49 -22.06 6.83
N THR A 138 9.17 -20.80 7.10
CA THR A 138 7.90 -20.38 7.71
C THR A 138 7.19 -19.31 6.89
N ASN A 139 5.87 -19.23 7.06
CA ASN A 139 5.01 -18.23 6.43
C ASN A 139 5.15 -18.13 4.89
N PRO A 140 5.17 -19.25 4.15
CA PRO A 140 5.19 -19.21 2.70
C PRO A 140 3.90 -18.58 2.15
N PRO A 141 3.90 -18.11 0.89
CA PRO A 141 2.66 -17.69 0.22
C PRO A 141 1.65 -18.83 0.17
N THR A 142 0.36 -18.49 0.09
CA THR A 142 -0.71 -19.47 -0.04
C THR A 142 -0.57 -20.32 -1.32
N SER A 143 -1.10 -21.53 -1.31
CA SER A 143 -1.06 -22.42 -2.47
C SER A 143 -1.63 -21.74 -3.74
N GLY A 144 -0.96 -21.92 -4.85
CA GLY A 144 -1.26 -21.27 -6.13
C GLY A 144 -0.58 -19.90 -6.33
N ILE A 145 0.09 -19.37 -5.30
CA ILE A 145 0.92 -18.18 -5.41
C ILE A 145 2.40 -18.58 -5.43
N TYR A 146 3.12 -18.14 -6.45
CA TYR A 146 4.55 -18.37 -6.56
C TYR A 146 5.32 -17.57 -5.53
N GLY A 147 6.12 -18.25 -4.72
CA GLY A 147 7.05 -17.67 -3.78
C GLY A 147 8.49 -17.99 -4.13
N LYS A 148 9.36 -17.01 -4.01
CA LYS A 148 10.80 -17.14 -4.25
C LYS A 148 11.59 -16.45 -3.15
N LEU A 149 12.59 -17.15 -2.61
CA LEU A 149 13.64 -16.60 -1.75
C LEU A 149 14.97 -16.70 -2.50
N THR A 150 15.78 -15.66 -2.39
CA THR A 150 17.20 -15.71 -2.74
C THR A 150 18.01 -15.75 -1.46
N VAL A 151 18.84 -16.74 -1.28
CA VAL A 151 19.63 -16.95 -0.07
C VAL A 151 21.11 -16.72 -0.38
N ILE A 152 21.73 -15.89 0.42
CA ILE A 152 23.17 -15.60 0.44
C ILE A 152 23.70 -16.17 1.75
N LEU A 153 24.39 -17.27 1.65
CA LEU A 153 24.81 -18.10 2.78
C LEU A 153 26.32 -18.05 2.95
N THR A 154 26.78 -17.64 4.11
CA THR A 154 28.21 -17.68 4.46
C THR A 154 28.51 -18.91 5.30
N ASN A 155 29.58 -19.62 4.98
CA ASN A 155 30.05 -20.82 5.67
C ASN A 155 29.01 -21.95 5.74
N GLY A 156 28.20 -22.14 4.70
CA GLY A 156 27.13 -23.15 4.65
C GLY A 156 27.62 -24.57 4.94
N GLY A 157 28.84 -24.92 4.51
CA GLY A 157 29.42 -26.23 4.69
C GLY A 157 29.89 -26.58 6.10
N THR A 158 29.77 -25.67 7.08
CA THR A 158 30.03 -25.98 8.49
C THR A 158 28.88 -26.72 9.16
N GLY A 159 27.69 -26.70 8.55
CA GLY A 159 26.51 -27.47 8.95
C GLY A 159 26.41 -28.79 8.15
N SER A 160 25.63 -29.74 8.65
CA SER A 160 25.26 -30.95 7.91
C SER A 160 23.75 -30.93 7.68
N SER A 161 23.30 -31.06 6.42
CA SER A 161 21.87 -31.05 6.07
C SER A 161 21.15 -29.83 6.68
N ILE A 162 21.54 -28.64 6.22
CA ILE A 162 21.08 -27.36 6.83
C ILE A 162 19.64 -27.00 6.46
N PHE A 163 19.04 -27.66 5.46
CA PHE A 163 17.67 -27.42 5.03
C PHE A 163 16.74 -28.58 5.38
N PRO A 164 15.42 -28.31 5.61
CA PRO A 164 14.46 -29.36 5.87
C PRO A 164 14.19 -30.21 4.62
N SER A 165 13.72 -31.44 4.82
CA SER A 165 13.41 -32.41 3.75
C SER A 165 12.33 -31.95 2.76
N SER A 166 11.58 -30.86 3.08
CA SER A 166 10.67 -30.20 2.15
C SER A 166 11.41 -29.48 1.02
N VAL A 167 12.70 -29.18 1.18
CA VAL A 167 13.53 -28.62 0.10
C VAL A 167 13.99 -29.77 -0.83
N LYS A 168 13.64 -29.65 -2.09
CA LYS A 168 13.99 -30.58 -3.16
C LYS A 168 15.07 -29.97 -4.04
N TRP A 169 16.17 -30.64 -4.13
CA TRP A 169 17.33 -30.23 -4.94
C TRP A 169 17.34 -30.97 -6.27
N ALA A 170 17.93 -30.36 -7.30
CA ALA A 170 18.14 -31.02 -8.58
C ALA A 170 18.98 -32.29 -8.41
N GLY A 171 18.56 -33.41 -9.00
CA GLY A 171 19.22 -34.70 -8.83
C GLY A 171 18.98 -35.35 -7.46
N GLY A 172 18.14 -34.74 -6.60
CA GLY A 172 17.75 -35.31 -5.29
C GLY A 172 18.80 -35.18 -4.19
N THR A 173 19.86 -34.41 -4.40
CA THR A 173 20.96 -34.24 -3.44
C THR A 173 21.17 -32.74 -3.17
N GLU A 174 21.24 -32.39 -1.88
CA GLU A 174 21.60 -31.04 -1.46
C GLU A 174 23.01 -30.70 -1.94
N PRO A 175 23.28 -29.48 -2.45
CA PRO A 175 24.62 -29.04 -2.83
C PRO A 175 25.61 -29.13 -1.69
N THR A 176 26.88 -29.33 -2.01
CA THR A 176 27.96 -29.26 -1.03
C THR A 176 28.33 -27.79 -0.82
N TRP A 177 27.86 -27.23 0.28
CA TRP A 177 28.09 -25.84 0.62
C TRP A 177 29.55 -25.55 0.99
N THR A 178 30.00 -24.34 0.73
CA THR A 178 31.38 -23.88 1.01
C THR A 178 31.57 -23.72 2.52
N THR A 179 32.65 -24.29 3.04
CA THR A 179 32.97 -24.22 4.48
C THR A 179 33.53 -22.88 4.93
N SER A 180 34.12 -22.11 3.99
CA SER A 180 34.72 -20.80 4.23
C SER A 180 34.56 -19.91 2.99
N GLY A 181 33.34 -19.43 2.74
CA GLY A 181 32.98 -18.64 1.58
C GLY A 181 31.50 -18.32 1.57
N ILE A 182 31.04 -17.78 0.47
CA ILE A 182 29.66 -17.38 0.25
C ILE A 182 29.06 -18.24 -0.86
N ASP A 183 27.88 -18.79 -0.59
CA ASP A 183 27.08 -19.53 -1.55
C ASP A 183 25.79 -18.78 -1.83
N MET A 184 25.31 -18.80 -3.06
CA MET A 184 24.05 -18.18 -3.47
C MET A 184 23.16 -19.21 -4.13
N PHE A 185 21.88 -19.20 -3.77
CA PHE A 185 20.87 -20.08 -4.34
C PHE A 185 19.46 -19.49 -4.19
N THR A 186 18.48 -20.10 -4.85
CA THR A 186 17.06 -19.75 -4.68
C THR A 186 16.27 -20.94 -4.12
N LEU A 187 15.25 -20.63 -3.35
CA LEU A 187 14.22 -21.55 -2.91
C LEU A 187 12.88 -21.09 -3.44
N GLU A 188 12.15 -21.94 -4.13
CA GLU A 188 10.91 -21.60 -4.82
C GLU A 188 9.79 -22.56 -4.41
N THR A 189 8.56 -22.04 -4.25
CA THR A 189 7.38 -22.82 -3.90
C THR A 189 6.12 -22.30 -4.60
N ILE A 190 5.15 -23.20 -4.83
CA ILE A 190 3.81 -22.86 -5.36
C ILE A 190 2.69 -23.55 -4.56
N ASP A 191 3.03 -24.31 -3.54
CA ASP A 191 2.14 -25.21 -2.79
C ASP A 191 2.12 -24.93 -1.28
N ALA A 192 2.23 -23.66 -0.92
CA ALA A 192 2.28 -23.19 0.46
C ALA A 192 3.43 -23.83 1.26
N GLY A 193 4.59 -24.04 0.61
CA GLY A 193 5.80 -24.56 1.25
C GLY A 193 5.77 -26.06 1.55
N SER A 194 4.80 -26.82 1.03
CA SER A 194 4.81 -28.29 1.14
C SER A 194 6.03 -28.86 0.43
N ASN A 195 6.40 -28.26 -0.71
CA ASN A 195 7.65 -28.50 -1.39
C ASN A 195 8.32 -27.18 -1.74
N TRP A 196 9.63 -27.14 -1.56
CA TRP A 196 10.50 -26.07 -2.00
C TRP A 196 11.50 -26.62 -3.01
N TYR A 197 11.69 -25.93 -4.09
CA TYR A 197 12.65 -26.29 -5.14
C TYR A 197 13.89 -25.41 -5.01
N GLY A 198 15.02 -26.04 -4.67
CA GLY A 198 16.31 -25.37 -4.52
C GLY A 198 17.09 -25.33 -5.83
N HIS A 199 17.57 -24.16 -6.19
CA HIS A 199 18.41 -23.94 -7.37
C HIS A 199 19.69 -23.22 -6.98
N GLU A 200 20.83 -23.85 -7.22
CA GLU A 200 22.15 -23.25 -7.05
C GLU A 200 22.34 -22.11 -8.06
N LEU A 201 22.76 -20.94 -7.62
CA LEU A 201 23.17 -19.82 -8.46
C LEU A 201 24.69 -19.75 -8.58
N GLY A 202 25.39 -20.14 -7.54
CA GLY A 202 26.86 -20.25 -7.50
C GLY A 202 27.37 -20.53 -6.10
N LEU A 203 28.50 -21.15 -6.04
CA LEU A 203 29.21 -21.52 -4.81
C LEU A 203 30.56 -20.79 -4.75
N ASP A 204 31.09 -20.62 -3.54
CA ASP A 204 32.41 -20.10 -3.24
C ASP A 204 32.71 -18.73 -3.88
N PHE A 205 31.81 -17.79 -3.64
CA PHE A 205 32.12 -16.38 -3.91
C PHE A 205 33.10 -15.87 -2.84
N SER A 206 34.37 -15.81 -3.17
CA SER A 206 35.48 -15.37 -2.30
C SER A 206 36.01 -14.00 -2.69
#